data_9f257484a85b86fa3324d8c2c006d3a0
#
_entry.id   9f257484a85b86fa3324d8c2c006d3a0
#
_cell.length_a   1.000
_cell.length_b   1.000
_cell.length_c   1.000
_cell.angle_alpha   90.00
_cell.angle_beta   90.00
_cell.angle_gamma   90.00
#
_symmetry.space_group_name_H-M   'P 1'
#
loop_
_entity.id
_entity.type
_entity.pdbx_description
1 polymer ?
#
loop_
_entity_poly.entity_id
_entity_poly.type
_entity_poly.pdbx_seq_one_letter_code
_entity_poly.pdbx_strand_id
1 'polypeptide(L)'
;MGISVSNVSVSTPGGSSKSLGDYAGKVLLIVNVASRCGFTKQYAGLQALNEAYAAKGLAVLGFPCNDFGAQEPGTLDEIKSFCSSTYGADFELFEKVHAKGSTTEPFTTLNKTEPAGDVEWNFEKFLVGKDGNVIARFKSGVTPDDLKAPIEAALGA
;
A
#
# COMPACT_ATOMS: atom_id res chain seq x y z
N MET A 1 2.41 -0.19 -22.60
CA MET A 1 1.31 -0.82 -21.88
C MET A 1 1.61 -0.84 -20.41
N GLY A 2 0.69 -0.38 -19.59
CA GLY A 2 0.87 -0.34 -18.15
C GLY A 2 0.53 -1.66 -17.47
N ILE A 3 0.91 -1.76 -16.22
CA ILE A 3 0.50 -2.87 -15.34
C ILE A 3 -0.85 -2.48 -14.75
N SER A 4 -1.88 -3.32 -14.91
CA SER A 4 -3.21 -3.07 -14.37
C SER A 4 -3.47 -3.94 -13.15
N VAL A 5 -4.12 -3.38 -12.13
CA VAL A 5 -4.56 -4.11 -10.95
C VAL A 5 -6.08 -4.31 -10.91
N SER A 6 -6.79 -3.93 -11.98
CA SER A 6 -8.26 -3.98 -12.01
C SER A 6 -8.84 -5.38 -11.77
N ASN A 7 -8.12 -6.43 -12.14
CA ASN A 7 -8.56 -7.81 -11.96
C ASN A 7 -7.84 -8.53 -10.82
N VAL A 8 -7.11 -7.80 -10.00
CA VAL A 8 -6.34 -8.38 -8.89
C VAL A 8 -7.25 -8.54 -7.68
N SER A 9 -7.29 -9.74 -7.11
CA SER A 9 -8.02 -10.04 -5.88
C SER A 9 -7.05 -10.09 -4.70
N VAL A 10 -7.45 -9.50 -3.58
CA VAL A 10 -6.66 -9.46 -2.36
C VAL A 10 -7.49 -9.98 -1.19
N SER A 11 -6.82 -10.38 -0.10
CA SER A 11 -7.51 -10.90 1.09
C SER A 11 -7.76 -9.79 2.10
N THR A 12 -9.03 -9.64 2.49
CA THR A 12 -9.43 -8.70 3.54
C THR A 12 -9.25 -9.33 4.91
N PRO A 13 -9.29 -8.54 5.98
CA PRO A 13 -9.30 -9.08 7.35
C PRO A 13 -10.42 -10.10 7.50
N GLY A 14 -10.11 -11.27 8.08
CA GLY A 14 -11.05 -12.37 8.19
C GLY A 14 -11.03 -13.35 7.03
N GLY A 15 -10.19 -13.12 6.01
CA GLY A 15 -9.95 -14.07 4.93
C GLY A 15 -10.90 -13.99 3.74
N SER A 16 -11.76 -12.97 3.69
CA SER A 16 -12.61 -12.74 2.52
C SER A 16 -11.79 -12.16 1.36
N SER A 17 -12.31 -12.27 0.15
CA SER A 17 -11.66 -11.76 -1.05
C SER A 17 -12.30 -10.44 -1.49
N LYS A 18 -11.47 -9.53 -1.99
CA LYS A 18 -11.93 -8.25 -2.56
C LYS A 18 -11.12 -7.96 -3.81
N SER A 19 -11.78 -7.46 -4.86
CA SER A 19 -11.10 -7.05 -6.07
C SER A 19 -10.60 -5.61 -5.94
N LEU A 20 -9.38 -5.34 -6.38
CA LEU A 20 -8.89 -3.96 -6.47
C LEU A 20 -9.67 -3.16 -7.52
N GLY A 21 -10.34 -3.82 -8.45
CA GLY A 21 -11.25 -3.17 -9.38
C GLY A 21 -12.44 -2.50 -8.70
N ASP A 22 -12.76 -2.88 -7.47
CA ASP A 22 -13.82 -2.24 -6.68
C ASP A 22 -13.49 -0.78 -6.34
N TYR A 23 -12.24 -0.38 -6.49
CA TYR A 23 -11.80 1.00 -6.30
C TYR A 23 -11.74 1.79 -7.60
N ALA A 24 -12.38 1.31 -8.68
CA ALA A 24 -12.38 2.00 -9.96
C ALA A 24 -12.80 3.46 -9.80
N GLY A 25 -12.08 4.36 -10.47
CA GLY A 25 -12.30 5.80 -10.33
C GLY A 25 -11.55 6.46 -9.17
N LYS A 26 -10.86 5.66 -8.34
CA LYS A 26 -10.02 6.18 -7.26
C LYS A 26 -8.55 6.01 -7.59
N VAL A 27 -7.73 6.90 -7.04
CA VAL A 27 -6.28 6.74 -7.04
C VAL A 27 -5.91 5.89 -5.82
N LEU A 28 -5.05 4.89 -6.02
CA LEU A 28 -4.63 4.00 -4.93
C LEU A 28 -3.16 4.24 -4.60
N LEU A 29 -2.85 4.31 -3.32
CA LEU A 29 -1.47 4.24 -2.82
C LEU A 29 -1.34 2.94 -2.06
N ILE A 30 -0.64 1.98 -2.64
CA ILE A 30 -0.49 0.63 -2.09
C ILE A 30 0.89 0.53 -1.44
N VAL A 31 0.93 0.13 -0.17
CA VAL A 31 2.14 0.13 0.64
C VAL A 31 2.26 -1.19 1.40
N ASN A 32 3.43 -1.82 1.35
CA ASN A 32 3.73 -2.94 2.25
C ASN A 32 4.24 -2.37 3.57
N VAL A 33 3.50 -2.62 4.64
CA VAL A 33 3.72 -1.97 5.93
C VAL A 33 4.30 -2.92 6.97
N ALA A 34 4.95 -2.36 7.99
CA ALA A 34 5.52 -3.12 9.09
C ALA A 34 5.51 -2.29 10.38
N SER A 35 5.32 -2.97 11.51
CA SER A 35 5.16 -2.30 12.81
C SER A 35 6.50 -2.06 13.53
N ARG A 36 7.59 -2.69 13.10
CA ARG A 36 8.89 -2.65 13.79
C ARG A 36 10.05 -2.22 12.92
N CYS A 37 9.78 -1.48 11.86
CA CYS A 37 10.78 -0.98 10.93
C CYS A 37 11.24 0.43 11.31
N GLY A 38 12.44 0.83 10.91
CA GLY A 38 12.89 2.21 11.04
C GLY A 38 12.02 3.20 10.27
N PHE A 39 11.31 2.73 9.23
CA PHE A 39 10.37 3.54 8.45
C PHE A 39 8.93 3.50 8.99
N THR A 40 8.68 2.79 10.09
CA THR A 40 7.32 2.64 10.64
C THR A 40 6.67 3.99 10.98
N LYS A 41 7.47 4.99 11.32
CA LYS A 41 6.97 6.35 11.54
C LYS A 41 6.26 6.93 10.30
N GLN A 42 6.45 6.36 9.11
CA GLN A 42 5.74 6.76 7.90
C GLN A 42 4.23 6.48 8.00
N TYR A 43 3.77 5.66 8.94
CA TYR A 43 2.34 5.49 9.19
C TYR A 43 1.64 6.83 9.42
N ALA A 44 2.24 7.71 10.19
CA ALA A 44 1.66 9.04 10.44
C ALA A 44 1.51 9.84 9.15
N GLY A 45 2.52 9.81 8.28
CA GLY A 45 2.48 10.47 6.98
C GLY A 45 1.47 9.85 6.04
N LEU A 46 1.35 8.52 6.03
CA LEU A 46 0.35 7.83 5.22
C LEU A 46 -1.06 8.20 5.69
N GLN A 47 -1.29 8.27 6.99
CA GLN A 47 -2.57 8.69 7.54
C GLN A 47 -2.89 10.14 7.17
N ALA A 48 -1.88 11.02 7.20
CA ALA A 48 -2.06 12.41 6.78
C ALA A 48 -2.49 12.52 5.32
N LEU A 49 -1.90 11.70 4.43
CA LEU A 49 -2.30 11.64 3.03
C LEU A 49 -3.74 11.14 2.90
N ASN A 50 -4.09 10.11 3.66
CA ASN A 50 -5.44 9.55 3.64
C ASN A 50 -6.47 10.62 4.04
N GLU A 51 -6.22 11.33 5.13
CA GLU A 51 -7.11 12.39 5.61
C GLU A 51 -7.22 13.55 4.62
N ALA A 52 -6.09 13.95 4.02
CA ALA A 52 -6.07 15.12 3.13
C ALA A 52 -6.75 14.85 1.79
N TYR A 53 -6.66 13.60 1.27
CA TYR A 53 -7.07 13.31 -0.09
C TYR A 53 -8.20 12.28 -0.22
N ALA A 54 -8.66 11.66 0.85
CA ALA A 54 -9.73 10.65 0.77
C ALA A 54 -10.99 11.21 0.10
N ALA A 55 -11.40 12.42 0.49
CA ALA A 55 -12.57 13.08 -0.11
C ALA A 55 -12.35 13.44 -1.58
N LYS A 56 -11.10 13.48 -2.03
CA LYS A 56 -10.75 13.79 -3.42
C LYS A 56 -10.56 12.54 -4.28
N GLY A 57 -10.69 11.36 -3.68
CA GLY A 57 -10.63 10.10 -4.40
C GLY A 57 -9.39 9.27 -4.18
N LEU A 58 -8.57 9.55 -3.16
CA LEU A 58 -7.44 8.71 -2.79
C LEU A 58 -7.87 7.62 -1.82
N ALA A 59 -7.39 6.39 -2.02
CA ALA A 59 -7.46 5.32 -1.04
C ALA A 59 -6.03 4.85 -0.74
N VAL A 60 -5.62 4.93 0.52
CA VAL A 60 -4.35 4.37 0.99
C VAL A 60 -4.63 2.94 1.45
N LEU A 61 -3.93 1.97 0.88
CA LEU A 61 -4.13 0.55 1.15
C LEU A 61 -2.84 -0.03 1.73
N GLY A 62 -2.89 -0.47 2.98
CA GLY A 62 -1.75 -1.05 3.68
C GLY A 62 -1.81 -2.57 3.69
N PHE A 63 -0.71 -3.20 3.28
CA PHE A 63 -0.57 -4.66 3.27
C PHE A 63 0.56 -5.04 4.22
N PRO A 64 0.24 -5.53 5.42
CA PRO A 64 1.28 -5.95 6.37
C PRO A 64 2.13 -7.08 5.76
N CYS A 65 3.45 -6.97 5.92
CA CYS A 65 4.37 -7.93 5.32
C CYS A 65 5.54 -8.19 6.28
N ASN A 66 5.82 -9.46 6.56
CA ASN A 66 6.89 -9.87 7.48
C ASN A 66 8.17 -10.33 6.75
N ASP A 67 8.26 -10.10 5.44
CA ASP A 67 9.37 -10.62 4.63
C ASP A 67 10.70 -9.90 4.83
N PHE A 68 10.67 -8.69 5.40
CA PHE A 68 11.85 -7.82 5.48
C PHE A 68 12.28 -7.68 6.94
N GLY A 69 13.27 -8.48 7.33
CA GLY A 69 13.82 -8.45 8.68
C GLY A 69 12.84 -8.92 9.75
N ALA A 70 11.77 -9.63 9.38
CA ALA A 70 10.73 -10.10 10.28
C ALA A 70 10.18 -8.96 11.17
N GLN A 71 9.93 -7.80 10.57
CA GLN A 71 9.53 -6.58 11.28
C GLN A 71 8.00 -6.39 11.36
N GLU A 72 7.23 -7.44 10.97
CA GLU A 72 5.77 -7.47 11.13
C GLU A 72 5.34 -8.82 11.67
N PRO A 73 5.79 -9.22 12.89
CA PRO A 73 5.52 -10.56 13.42
C PRO A 73 4.15 -10.73 14.06
N GLY A 74 3.43 -9.63 14.33
CA GLY A 74 2.17 -9.67 15.06
C GLY A 74 0.99 -10.19 14.24
N THR A 75 -0.13 -10.43 14.92
CA THR A 75 -1.39 -10.73 14.25
C THR A 75 -1.97 -9.47 13.61
N LEU A 76 -2.93 -9.62 12.69
CA LEU A 76 -3.57 -8.47 12.07
C LEU A 76 -4.24 -7.56 13.11
N ASP A 77 -4.89 -8.13 14.13
CA ASP A 77 -5.51 -7.34 15.21
C ASP A 77 -4.46 -6.54 15.99
N GLU A 78 -3.31 -7.14 16.29
CA GLU A 78 -2.21 -6.45 16.94
C GLU A 78 -1.65 -5.31 16.07
N ILE A 79 -1.53 -5.55 14.77
CA ILE A 79 -1.07 -4.56 13.81
C ILE A 79 -2.04 -3.38 13.75
N LYS A 80 -3.33 -3.65 13.65
CA LYS A 80 -4.37 -2.61 13.63
C LYS A 80 -4.34 -1.78 14.90
N SER A 81 -4.24 -2.42 16.06
CA SER A 81 -4.16 -1.74 17.36
C SER A 81 -2.94 -0.85 17.43
N PHE A 82 -1.80 -1.34 16.97
CA PHE A 82 -0.56 -0.57 16.94
C PHE A 82 -0.69 0.67 16.05
N CYS A 83 -1.21 0.51 14.83
CA CYS A 83 -1.38 1.62 13.90
C CYS A 83 -2.32 2.68 14.46
N SER A 84 -3.45 2.26 15.02
CA SER A 84 -4.46 3.15 15.57
C SER A 84 -3.96 3.89 16.80
N SER A 85 -3.40 3.17 17.79
CA SER A 85 -3.02 3.77 19.07
C SER A 85 -1.72 4.55 19.00
N THR A 86 -0.77 4.17 18.15
CA THR A 86 0.53 4.84 18.09
C THR A 86 0.55 5.99 17.08
N TYR A 87 -0.12 5.81 15.93
CA TYR A 87 -0.05 6.78 14.82
C TYR A 87 -1.41 7.35 14.41
N GLY A 88 -2.50 6.92 15.06
CA GLY A 88 -3.84 7.33 14.67
C GLY A 88 -4.21 6.89 13.27
N ALA A 89 -3.55 5.85 12.75
CA ALA A 89 -3.75 5.39 11.37
C ALA A 89 -5.03 4.57 11.27
N ASP A 90 -5.95 5.00 10.41
CA ASP A 90 -7.22 4.33 10.16
C ASP A 90 -7.45 4.01 8.69
N PHE A 91 -6.43 4.20 7.83
CA PHE A 91 -6.54 3.78 6.45
C PHE A 91 -6.66 2.25 6.36
N GLU A 92 -7.17 1.77 5.23
CA GLU A 92 -7.53 0.35 5.10
C GLU A 92 -6.31 -0.56 5.19
N LEU A 93 -6.39 -1.59 6.04
CA LEU A 93 -5.38 -2.64 6.17
C LEU A 93 -5.96 -3.96 5.67
N PHE A 94 -5.12 -4.75 5.02
CA PHE A 94 -5.48 -6.06 4.49
C PHE A 94 -4.76 -7.17 5.26
N GLU A 95 -5.03 -8.43 4.90
CA GLU A 95 -4.28 -9.54 5.49
C GLU A 95 -2.81 -9.48 5.13
N LYS A 96 -1.96 -10.11 5.93
CA LYS A 96 -0.53 -10.18 5.66
C LYS A 96 -0.27 -10.82 4.31
N VAL A 97 0.76 -10.32 3.63
CA VAL A 97 1.15 -10.77 2.29
C VAL A 97 2.64 -11.06 2.24
N HIS A 98 3.06 -11.68 1.14
CA HIS A 98 4.46 -11.83 0.77
C HIS A 98 4.75 -10.92 -0.43
N ALA A 99 5.78 -10.10 -0.32
CA ALA A 99 6.15 -9.11 -1.33
C ALA A 99 7.44 -9.47 -2.07
N LYS A 100 8.08 -10.57 -1.68
CA LYS A 100 9.27 -11.10 -2.37
C LYS A 100 9.25 -12.63 -2.36
N GLY A 101 10.01 -13.23 -3.25
CA GLY A 101 10.07 -14.69 -3.40
C GLY A 101 8.76 -15.23 -3.95
N SER A 102 8.09 -16.08 -3.21
CA SER A 102 6.74 -16.56 -3.54
C SER A 102 5.72 -15.51 -3.11
N THR A 103 5.43 -14.57 -4.00
CA THR A 103 4.62 -13.40 -3.68
C THR A 103 3.12 -13.71 -3.58
N THR A 104 2.43 -12.88 -2.78
CA THR A 104 0.97 -12.84 -2.69
C THR A 104 0.48 -11.59 -3.41
N GLU A 105 -0.71 -11.65 -4.05
CA GLU A 105 -1.27 -10.43 -4.59
C GLU A 105 -1.55 -9.42 -3.48
N PRO A 106 -1.37 -8.13 -3.72
CA PRO A 106 -1.20 -7.50 -5.03
C PRO A 106 0.25 -7.48 -5.56
N PHE A 107 1.22 -7.97 -4.79
CA PHE A 107 2.62 -7.81 -5.14
C PHE A 107 3.07 -8.69 -6.31
N THR A 108 2.42 -9.83 -6.53
CA THR A 108 2.69 -10.63 -7.73
C THR A 108 2.54 -9.78 -9.00
N THR A 109 1.48 -8.98 -9.06
CA THR A 109 1.24 -8.09 -10.19
C THR A 109 2.08 -6.81 -10.10
N LEU A 110 2.10 -6.16 -8.94
CA LEU A 110 2.79 -4.87 -8.77
C LEU A 110 4.29 -4.97 -9.03
N ASN A 111 4.92 -6.08 -8.68
CA ASN A 111 6.36 -6.27 -8.88
C ASN A 111 6.77 -6.32 -10.35
N LYS A 112 5.82 -6.41 -11.26
CA LYS A 112 6.08 -6.29 -12.71
C LYS A 112 6.28 -4.83 -13.15
N THR A 113 5.98 -3.87 -12.27
CA THR A 113 6.16 -2.44 -12.56
C THR A 113 7.65 -2.10 -12.60
N GLU A 114 8.06 -1.34 -13.61
CA GLU A 114 9.45 -0.93 -13.74
C GLU A 114 9.91 0.00 -12.61
N PRO A 115 11.11 -0.17 -12.08
CA PRO A 115 12.06 -1.26 -12.39
C PRO A 115 11.56 -2.58 -11.81
N ALA A 116 11.27 -3.54 -12.70
CA ALA A 116 10.63 -4.80 -12.32
C ALA A 116 11.49 -5.62 -11.38
N GLY A 117 10.84 -6.28 -10.41
CA GLY A 117 11.51 -7.10 -9.41
C GLY A 117 10.77 -7.05 -8.09
N ASP A 118 11.21 -7.88 -7.16
CA ASP A 118 10.62 -7.94 -5.83
C ASP A 118 10.75 -6.59 -5.10
N VAL A 119 9.81 -6.35 -4.20
CA VAL A 119 9.94 -5.26 -3.22
C VAL A 119 11.23 -5.50 -2.42
N GLU A 120 11.97 -4.45 -2.16
CA GLU A 120 13.30 -4.56 -1.54
C GLU A 120 13.28 -4.37 -0.02
N TRP A 121 12.29 -3.64 0.50
CA TRP A 121 12.19 -3.39 1.94
C TRP A 121 10.78 -2.94 2.32
N ASN A 122 10.53 -2.80 3.61
CA ASN A 122 9.25 -2.29 4.13
C ASN A 122 8.97 -0.86 3.64
N PHE A 123 7.69 -0.54 3.48
CA PHE A 123 7.22 0.79 3.06
C PHE A 123 7.63 1.21 1.65
N GLU A 124 7.77 0.26 0.74
CA GLU A 124 7.80 0.56 -0.68
C GLU A 124 6.36 0.89 -1.13
N LYS A 125 6.21 1.83 -2.05
CA LYS A 125 4.89 2.35 -2.43
C LYS A 125 4.66 2.18 -3.91
N PHE A 126 3.39 1.92 -4.26
CA PHE A 126 2.95 1.84 -5.66
C PHE A 126 1.75 2.77 -5.82
N LEU A 127 1.82 3.68 -6.78
CA LEU A 127 0.74 4.60 -7.08
C LEU A 127 -0.05 4.08 -8.27
N VAL A 128 -1.36 3.95 -8.11
CA VAL A 128 -2.27 3.42 -9.13
C VAL A 128 -3.26 4.50 -9.53
N GLY A 129 -3.43 4.70 -10.82
CA GLY A 129 -4.36 5.70 -11.34
C GLY A 129 -5.81 5.28 -11.28
N LYS A 130 -6.71 6.20 -11.60
CA LYS A 130 -8.16 5.99 -11.57
C LYS A 130 -8.62 4.87 -12.51
N ASP A 131 -7.84 4.58 -13.54
CA ASP A 131 -8.10 3.54 -14.54
C ASP A 131 -7.59 2.16 -14.11
N GLY A 132 -6.99 2.04 -12.92
CA GLY A 132 -6.43 0.79 -12.42
C GLY A 132 -5.02 0.49 -12.91
N ASN A 133 -4.42 1.36 -13.70
CA ASN A 133 -3.04 1.17 -14.17
C ASN A 133 -2.04 1.76 -13.17
N VAL A 134 -0.94 1.03 -12.93
CA VAL A 134 0.12 1.51 -12.06
C VAL A 134 0.86 2.67 -12.74
N ILE A 135 0.96 3.79 -12.03
CA ILE A 135 1.63 5.00 -12.52
C ILE A 135 3.12 4.95 -12.21
N ALA A 136 3.47 4.54 -10.97
CA ALA A 136 4.86 4.59 -10.50
C ALA A 136 5.04 3.73 -9.26
N ARG A 137 6.31 3.34 -8.99
CA ARG A 137 6.69 2.72 -7.72
C ARG A 137 7.80 3.55 -7.08
N PHE A 138 7.77 3.60 -5.76
CA PHE A 138 8.68 4.42 -4.97
C PHE A 138 9.35 3.58 -3.89
N LYS A 139 10.64 3.73 -3.73
CA LYS A 139 11.42 3.01 -2.72
C LYS A 139 11.02 3.43 -1.32
N SER A 140 11.38 2.60 -0.34
CA SER A 140 11.04 2.79 1.08
C SER A 140 11.40 4.17 1.62
N GLY A 141 12.54 4.72 1.21
CA GLY A 141 13.02 6.02 1.67
C GLY A 141 12.26 7.22 1.13
N VAL A 142 11.43 7.04 0.10
CA VAL A 142 10.55 8.11 -0.39
C VAL A 142 9.45 8.31 0.64
N THR A 143 9.37 9.50 1.23
CA THR A 143 8.43 9.75 2.33
C THR A 143 7.02 10.01 1.81
N PRO A 144 5.99 9.82 2.65
CA PRO A 144 4.63 10.20 2.26
C PRO A 144 4.51 11.66 1.83
N ASP A 145 5.27 12.57 2.45
CA ASP A 145 5.25 13.97 2.06
C ASP A 145 5.72 14.18 0.61
N ASP A 146 6.71 13.40 0.18
CA ASP A 146 7.23 13.44 -1.20
C ASP A 146 6.20 12.94 -2.23
N LEU A 147 5.15 12.26 -1.78
CA LEU A 147 4.14 11.69 -2.67
C LEU A 147 2.98 12.64 -2.94
N LYS A 148 2.91 13.80 -2.28
CA LYS A 148 1.79 14.74 -2.47
C LYS A 148 1.66 15.17 -3.91
N ALA A 149 2.74 15.59 -4.56
CA ALA A 149 2.71 16.04 -5.95
C ALA A 149 2.28 14.94 -6.93
N PRO A 150 2.85 13.71 -6.89
CA PRO A 150 2.37 12.62 -7.74
C PRO A 150 0.90 12.26 -7.50
N ILE A 151 0.46 12.27 -6.24
CA ILE A 151 -0.94 11.97 -5.90
C ILE A 151 -1.87 13.03 -6.48
N GLU A 152 -1.53 14.31 -6.31
CA GLU A 152 -2.36 15.41 -6.83
C GLU A 152 -2.44 15.36 -8.35
N ALA A 153 -1.34 15.04 -9.03
CA ALA A 153 -1.34 14.87 -10.48
C ALA A 153 -2.26 13.72 -10.91
N ALA A 154 -2.22 12.60 -10.20
CA ALA A 154 -3.07 11.44 -10.50
C ALA A 154 -4.55 11.76 -10.24
N LEU A 155 -4.86 12.49 -9.19
CA LEU A 155 -6.23 12.88 -8.84
C LEU A 155 -6.82 13.86 -9.86
N GLY A 156 -5.98 14.71 -10.46
CA GLY A 156 -6.41 15.66 -11.48
C GLY A 156 -6.54 15.08 -12.88
N ALA A 157 -6.11 13.84 -13.05
CA ALA A 157 -6.12 13.21 -14.37
C ALA A 157 -7.50 12.73 -14.77
#